data_10f638b9262c7f103ef392b847da4b78
#
_entry.id   10f638b9262c7f103ef392b847da4b78
#
_cell.length_a   1.000
_cell.length_b   1.000
_cell.length_c   1.000
_cell.angle_alpha   90.00
_cell.angle_beta   90.00
_cell.angle_gamma   90.00
#
_symmetry.space_group_name_H-M   'P 1'
#
loop_
_entity.id
_entity.type
_entity.pdbx_description
1 polymer ?
#
loop_
_entity_poly.entity_id
_entity_poly.type
_entity_poly.pdbx_seq_one_letter_code
_entity_poly.pdbx_strand_id
1 'polypeptide(L)'
;MRLNVGLIGKGKWGTILKSKLTEIANLKFVLGKNKNYFDFILANKLSWVFIATPNNTHFELVKNCLNLKVNVFCEKPLTINYLEAKKLIKIAKKNKVKLYVSDVYSFHNKKPKKILLKNRIIRSKKSNMNDNEFFYRFMYHDISILFNFLKKYNIKSVSFKKFIKKKIYKTNIQFKN
;
A
#
# COMPACT_ATOMS: atom_id res chain seq x y z
N MET A 1 19.22 13.51 14.89
CA MET A 1 18.83 14.39 13.74
C MET A 1 17.53 13.87 13.14
N ARG A 2 16.49 14.72 12.98
CA ARG A 2 15.22 14.30 12.36
C ARG A 2 15.38 14.21 10.84
N LEU A 3 14.78 13.19 10.20
CA LEU A 3 14.81 12.99 8.75
C LEU A 3 13.95 14.06 8.04
N ASN A 4 14.47 14.62 6.95
CA ASN A 4 13.68 15.47 6.06
C ASN A 4 12.73 14.61 5.26
N VAL A 5 11.43 14.92 5.29
CA VAL A 5 10.39 14.18 4.60
C VAL A 5 9.42 15.09 3.86
N GLY A 6 8.86 14.59 2.75
CA GLY A 6 7.78 15.25 2.02
C GLY A 6 6.52 14.39 2.04
N LEU A 7 5.35 15.02 1.94
CA LEU A 7 4.06 14.32 1.84
C LEU A 7 3.30 14.80 0.60
N ILE A 8 2.88 13.84 -0.23
CA ILE A 8 2.02 14.06 -1.40
C ILE A 8 0.66 13.41 -1.11
N GLY A 9 -0.36 14.22 -0.97
CA GLY A 9 -1.72 13.83 -0.63
C GLY A 9 -2.29 14.66 0.51
N LYS A 10 -3.45 15.31 0.28
CA LYS A 10 -4.17 16.14 1.27
C LYS A 10 -5.53 15.53 1.64
N GLY A 11 -5.80 14.29 1.26
CA GLY A 11 -7.02 13.59 1.62
C GLY A 11 -7.00 13.10 3.09
N LYS A 12 -8.03 12.34 3.48
CA LYS A 12 -8.17 11.81 4.85
C LYS A 12 -6.89 11.18 5.40
N TRP A 13 -6.28 10.25 4.65
CA TRP A 13 -5.03 9.60 5.06
C TRP A 13 -3.83 10.54 5.04
N GLY A 14 -3.76 11.45 4.07
CA GLY A 14 -2.73 12.49 4.05
C GLY A 14 -2.78 13.38 5.29
N THR A 15 -3.96 13.75 5.77
CA THR A 15 -4.12 14.54 7.01
C THR A 15 -3.64 13.78 8.24
N ILE A 16 -3.96 12.48 8.34
CA ILE A 16 -3.49 11.61 9.43
C ILE A 16 -1.97 11.49 9.40
N LEU A 17 -1.39 11.21 8.22
CA LEU A 17 0.06 11.11 8.06
C LEU A 17 0.76 12.45 8.33
N LYS A 18 0.19 13.58 7.91
CA LYS A 18 0.73 14.90 8.22
C LYS A 18 0.94 15.07 9.72
N SER A 19 -0.10 14.82 10.53
CA SER A 19 -0.02 14.93 11.99
C SER A 19 1.14 14.08 12.54
N LYS A 20 1.20 12.82 12.16
CA LYS A 20 2.24 11.90 12.66
C LYS A 20 3.65 12.28 12.18
N LEU A 21 3.81 12.67 10.93
CA LEU A 21 5.10 13.06 10.38
C LEU A 21 5.63 14.34 11.01
N THR A 22 4.77 15.29 11.37
CA THR A 22 5.17 16.51 12.09
C THR A 22 5.74 16.21 13.49
N GLU A 23 5.25 15.14 14.14
CA GLU A 23 5.73 14.70 15.45
C GLU A 23 7.12 14.06 15.38
N ILE A 24 7.38 13.22 14.36
CA ILE A 24 8.55 12.31 14.31
C ILE A 24 9.64 12.70 13.31
N ALA A 25 9.36 13.59 12.36
CA ALA A 25 10.26 13.97 11.28
C ALA A 25 10.26 15.48 11.03
N ASN A 26 11.15 15.93 10.15
CA ASN A 26 11.16 17.30 9.65
C ASN A 26 10.34 17.36 8.35
N LEU A 27 9.06 17.64 8.47
CA LEU A 27 8.12 17.69 7.35
C LEU A 27 8.33 18.98 6.53
N LYS A 28 8.96 18.86 5.37
CA LYS A 28 9.33 19.98 4.50
C LYS A 28 8.16 20.54 3.69
N PHE A 29 7.26 19.66 3.23
CA PHE A 29 6.08 20.08 2.49
C PHE A 29 4.92 19.09 2.58
N VAL A 30 3.73 19.59 2.32
CA VAL A 30 2.51 18.80 2.07
C VAL A 30 1.87 19.30 0.78
N LEU A 31 1.82 18.48 -0.26
CA LEU A 31 1.32 18.84 -1.59
C LEU A 31 0.07 18.06 -1.97
N GLY A 32 -0.83 18.68 -2.73
CA GLY A 32 -1.90 17.99 -3.46
C GLY A 32 -1.36 17.26 -4.70
N LYS A 33 -2.16 16.34 -5.27
CA LYS A 33 -1.76 15.49 -6.41
C LYS A 33 -1.34 16.25 -7.68
N ASN A 34 -1.84 17.47 -7.88
CA ASN A 34 -1.65 18.25 -9.11
C ASN A 34 -0.56 19.33 -8.98
N LYS A 35 0.19 19.35 -7.88
CA LYS A 35 1.31 20.29 -7.70
C LYS A 35 2.60 19.73 -8.28
N ASN A 36 3.45 20.59 -8.83
CA ASN A 36 4.80 20.20 -9.21
C ASN A 36 5.60 19.85 -7.95
N TYR A 37 5.78 18.57 -7.70
CA TYR A 37 6.50 18.05 -6.53
C TYR A 37 8.00 17.85 -6.81
N PHE A 38 8.43 17.88 -8.08
CA PHE A 38 9.83 17.68 -8.47
C PHE A 38 10.75 18.71 -7.82
N ASP A 39 10.43 19.99 -7.97
CA ASP A 39 11.24 21.07 -7.44
C ASP A 39 11.33 21.01 -5.91
N PHE A 40 10.23 20.66 -5.25
CA PHE A 40 10.20 20.49 -3.80
C PHE A 40 11.06 19.33 -3.32
N ILE A 41 11.08 18.21 -4.06
CA ILE A 41 11.93 17.07 -3.73
C ILE A 41 13.40 17.44 -3.87
N LEU A 42 13.79 18.07 -4.97
CA LEU A 42 15.17 18.45 -5.26
C LEU A 42 15.68 19.50 -4.27
N ALA A 43 14.88 20.55 -4.01
CA ALA A 43 15.28 21.65 -3.13
C ALA A 43 15.46 21.24 -1.64
N ASN A 44 14.79 20.20 -1.17
CA ASN A 44 14.72 19.90 0.27
C ASN A 44 15.61 18.74 0.73
N LYS A 45 16.43 18.13 -0.13
CA LYS A 45 17.32 17.00 0.21
C LYS A 45 16.57 15.95 1.06
N LEU A 46 15.48 15.43 0.54
CA LEU A 46 14.57 14.55 1.28
C LEU A 46 15.20 13.17 1.51
N SER A 47 14.98 12.61 2.69
CA SER A 47 15.23 11.21 3.01
C SER A 47 14.10 10.32 2.53
N TRP A 48 12.83 10.78 2.65
CA TRP A 48 11.64 10.04 2.28
C TRP A 48 10.57 10.94 1.69
N VAL A 49 9.79 10.35 0.75
CA VAL A 49 8.51 10.90 0.29
C VAL A 49 7.39 9.95 0.69
N PHE A 50 6.38 10.49 1.36
CA PHE A 50 5.15 9.78 1.72
C PHE A 50 4.07 10.09 0.69
N ILE A 51 3.41 9.06 0.15
CA ILE A 51 2.38 9.19 -0.89
C ILE A 51 1.06 8.66 -0.34
N ALA A 52 0.08 9.54 -0.21
CA ALA A 52 -1.27 9.25 0.29
C ALA A 52 -2.33 9.87 -0.65
N THR A 53 -2.25 9.54 -1.92
CA THR A 53 -3.12 10.01 -3.00
C THR A 53 -4.11 8.91 -3.43
N PRO A 54 -5.03 9.13 -4.38
CA PRO A 54 -5.84 8.06 -4.95
C PRO A 54 -4.99 6.97 -5.64
N ASN A 55 -5.44 5.72 -5.55
CA ASN A 55 -4.69 4.53 -6.00
C ASN A 55 -4.20 4.59 -7.45
N ASN A 56 -5.00 5.18 -8.34
CA ASN A 56 -4.66 5.33 -9.76
C ASN A 56 -3.51 6.30 -10.03
N THR A 57 -3.06 7.06 -9.05
CA THR A 57 -1.94 7.99 -9.17
C THR A 57 -0.63 7.43 -8.59
N HIS A 58 -0.70 6.33 -7.83
CA HIS A 58 0.44 5.79 -7.10
C HIS A 58 1.59 5.41 -8.03
N PHE A 59 1.31 4.69 -9.13
CA PHE A 59 2.35 4.20 -10.02
C PHE A 59 3.26 5.33 -10.51
N GLU A 60 2.71 6.38 -11.11
CA GLU A 60 3.50 7.48 -11.66
C GLU A 60 4.22 8.28 -10.56
N LEU A 61 3.55 8.60 -9.47
CA LEU A 61 4.16 9.34 -8.35
C LEU A 61 5.33 8.56 -7.74
N VAL A 62 5.14 7.28 -7.45
CA VAL A 62 6.18 6.42 -6.89
C VAL A 62 7.34 6.27 -7.86
N LYS A 63 7.07 6.00 -9.15
CA LYS A 63 8.08 5.88 -10.20
C LYS A 63 8.96 7.11 -10.26
N ASN A 64 8.36 8.29 -10.26
CA ASN A 64 9.08 9.55 -10.36
C ASN A 64 9.95 9.80 -9.12
N CYS A 65 9.41 9.60 -7.90
CA CYS A 65 10.21 9.73 -6.68
C CYS A 65 11.40 8.76 -6.64
N LEU A 66 11.19 7.49 -7.03
CA LEU A 66 12.26 6.50 -7.08
C LEU A 66 13.34 6.87 -8.11
N ASN A 67 12.96 7.46 -9.26
CA ASN A 67 13.92 7.95 -10.26
C ASN A 67 14.72 9.17 -9.76
N LEU A 68 14.15 9.98 -8.89
CA LEU A 68 14.85 11.06 -8.19
C LEU A 68 15.72 10.53 -7.03
N LYS A 69 15.87 9.21 -6.90
CA LYS A 69 16.67 8.53 -5.86
C LYS A 69 16.25 8.87 -4.42
N VAL A 70 14.96 9.07 -4.20
CA VAL A 70 14.39 9.30 -2.87
C VAL A 70 13.65 8.04 -2.41
N ASN A 71 13.77 7.70 -1.12
CA ASN A 71 13.00 6.60 -0.55
C ASN A 71 11.50 6.94 -0.53
N VAL A 72 10.67 5.94 -0.78
CA VAL A 72 9.22 6.12 -0.89
C VAL A 72 8.47 5.26 0.10
N PHE A 73 7.54 5.89 0.83
CA PHE A 73 6.49 5.22 1.59
C PHE A 73 5.15 5.51 0.90
N CYS A 74 4.50 4.50 0.36
CA CYS A 74 3.25 4.64 -0.38
C CYS A 74 2.08 3.99 0.35
N GLU A 75 0.93 4.66 0.39
CA GLU A 75 -0.32 4.04 0.86
C GLU A 75 -0.70 2.83 -0.01
N LYS A 76 -1.39 1.90 0.64
CA LYS A 76 -1.87 0.68 -0.02
C LYS A 76 -3.12 0.95 -0.90
N PRO A 77 -3.29 0.18 -1.97
CA PRO A 77 -2.32 -0.73 -2.59
C PRO A 77 -1.23 0.07 -3.30
N LEU A 78 -0.02 -0.49 -3.42
CA LEU A 78 1.08 0.15 -4.15
C LEU A 78 0.67 0.52 -5.58
N THR A 79 0.04 -0.42 -6.27
CA THR A 79 -0.59 -0.26 -7.58
C THR A 79 -1.80 -1.17 -7.68
N ILE A 80 -2.65 -0.95 -8.68
CA ILE A 80 -3.75 -1.86 -9.04
C ILE A 80 -3.34 -2.91 -10.07
N ASN A 81 -2.14 -2.78 -10.62
CA ASN A 81 -1.58 -3.68 -11.64
C ASN A 81 -0.29 -4.33 -11.12
N TYR A 82 -0.23 -5.66 -11.20
CA TYR A 82 0.93 -6.43 -10.75
C TYR A 82 2.23 -6.09 -11.51
N LEU A 83 2.15 -5.89 -12.84
CA LEU A 83 3.33 -5.56 -13.64
C LEU A 83 3.90 -4.20 -13.28
N GLU A 84 3.06 -3.23 -12.97
CA GLU A 84 3.47 -1.93 -12.45
C GLU A 84 4.18 -2.08 -11.11
N ALA A 85 3.64 -2.87 -10.18
CA ALA A 85 4.30 -3.13 -8.89
C ALA A 85 5.69 -3.75 -9.08
N LYS A 86 5.82 -4.77 -9.97
CA LYS A 86 7.13 -5.35 -10.32
C LYS A 86 8.10 -4.32 -10.89
N LYS A 87 7.62 -3.42 -11.75
CA LYS A 87 8.43 -2.36 -12.33
C LYS A 87 8.96 -1.41 -11.26
N LEU A 88 8.12 -0.97 -10.32
CA LEU A 88 8.52 -0.11 -9.22
C LEU A 88 9.59 -0.77 -8.32
N ILE A 89 9.43 -2.04 -8.00
CA ILE A 89 10.43 -2.79 -7.21
C ILE A 89 11.77 -2.86 -7.94
N LYS A 90 11.76 -3.07 -9.28
CA LYS A 90 13.00 -3.06 -10.09
C LYS A 90 13.67 -1.69 -10.08
N ILE A 91 12.90 -0.60 -10.22
CA ILE A 91 13.42 0.77 -10.18
C ILE A 91 14.05 1.06 -8.80
N ALA A 92 13.36 0.72 -7.72
CA ALA A 92 13.88 0.92 -6.36
C ALA A 92 15.22 0.20 -6.16
N LYS A 93 15.31 -1.08 -6.56
CA LYS A 93 16.55 -1.87 -6.52
C LYS A 93 17.67 -1.24 -7.35
N LYS A 94 17.39 -0.86 -8.61
CA LYS A 94 18.36 -0.24 -9.51
C LYS A 94 18.93 1.06 -8.93
N ASN A 95 18.08 1.89 -8.35
CA ASN A 95 18.45 3.19 -7.79
C ASN A 95 18.95 3.12 -6.33
N LYS A 96 19.01 1.91 -5.74
CA LYS A 96 19.44 1.66 -4.35
C LYS A 96 18.65 2.46 -3.31
N VAL A 97 17.35 2.64 -3.55
CA VAL A 97 16.42 3.32 -2.65
C VAL A 97 15.38 2.36 -2.10
N LYS A 98 14.80 2.71 -0.95
CA LYS A 98 13.80 1.90 -0.27
C LYS A 98 12.40 2.25 -0.80
N LEU A 99 11.61 1.22 -1.08
CA LEU A 99 10.18 1.32 -1.37
C LEU A 99 9.41 0.56 -0.30
N TYR A 100 8.56 1.27 0.42
CA TYR A 100 7.74 0.71 1.48
C TYR A 100 6.25 0.94 1.17
N VAL A 101 5.42 -0.05 1.48
CA VAL A 101 3.97 0.05 1.31
C VAL A 101 3.32 0.07 2.69
N SER A 102 2.38 0.98 2.90
CA SER A 102 1.64 1.13 4.15
C SER A 102 0.75 -0.09 4.42
N ASP A 103 1.33 -1.09 5.07
CA ASP A 103 0.60 -2.27 5.53
C ASP A 103 0.55 -2.28 7.05
N VAL A 104 -0.44 -1.58 7.61
CA VAL A 104 -0.61 -1.43 9.06
C VAL A 104 -0.75 -2.77 9.79
N TYR A 105 -1.27 -3.79 9.14
CA TYR A 105 -1.44 -5.11 9.75
C TYR A 105 -0.14 -5.92 9.84
N SER A 106 0.90 -5.55 9.09
CA SER A 106 2.24 -6.14 9.23
C SER A 106 2.84 -5.90 10.62
N PHE A 107 2.40 -4.86 11.32
CA PHE A 107 2.89 -4.48 12.64
C PHE A 107 2.01 -4.96 13.78
N HIS A 108 0.88 -5.61 13.50
CA HIS A 108 0.03 -6.18 14.52
C HIS A 108 0.61 -7.51 15.05
N ASN A 109 1.00 -7.52 16.31
CA ASN A 109 1.52 -8.72 16.99
C ASN A 109 0.46 -9.80 17.28
N LYS A 110 -0.82 -9.54 17.00
CA LYS A 110 -1.89 -10.52 17.22
C LYS A 110 -1.85 -11.58 16.12
N LYS A 111 -1.23 -12.72 16.45
CA LYS A 111 -1.29 -13.92 15.59
C LYS A 111 -2.72 -14.47 15.59
N PRO A 112 -3.28 -14.87 14.44
CA PRO A 112 -4.53 -15.63 14.42
C PRO A 112 -4.36 -16.90 15.26
N LYS A 113 -5.41 -17.26 16.01
CA LYS A 113 -5.39 -18.43 16.92
C LYS A 113 -5.05 -19.74 16.19
N LYS A 114 -5.41 -19.85 14.90
CA LYS A 114 -5.11 -21.00 14.06
C LYS A 114 -4.89 -20.54 12.61
N ILE A 115 -3.77 -20.91 12.02
CA ILE A 115 -3.48 -20.67 10.61
C ILE A 115 -3.50 -22.02 9.90
N LEU A 116 -4.34 -22.12 8.87
CA LEU A 116 -4.49 -23.33 8.07
C LEU A 116 -3.87 -23.08 6.69
N LEU A 117 -3.41 -24.13 6.02
CA LEU A 117 -2.98 -24.05 4.63
C LEU A 117 -4.14 -23.80 3.66
N LYS A 118 -5.38 -24.02 4.10
CA LYS A 118 -6.61 -23.64 3.40
C LYS A 118 -7.31 -22.55 4.18
N ASN A 119 -7.42 -21.36 3.61
CA ASN A 119 -8.06 -20.21 4.24
C ASN A 119 -9.23 -19.72 3.39
N ARG A 120 -10.31 -19.34 4.06
CA ARG A 120 -11.49 -18.73 3.45
C ARG A 120 -11.72 -17.33 4.03
N ILE A 121 -11.73 -16.33 3.17
CA ILE A 121 -12.06 -14.96 3.53
C ILE A 121 -13.47 -14.68 3.04
N ILE A 122 -14.33 -14.21 3.92
CA ILE A 122 -15.72 -13.82 3.60
C ILE A 122 -15.91 -12.36 4.02
N ARG A 123 -16.30 -11.54 3.07
CA ARG A 123 -16.59 -10.12 3.29
C ARG A 123 -17.96 -9.75 2.75
N SER A 124 -18.71 -8.98 3.52
CA SER A 124 -19.97 -8.39 3.08
C SER A 124 -19.76 -6.96 2.58
N LYS A 125 -20.34 -6.63 1.45
CA LYS A 125 -20.32 -5.29 0.89
C LYS A 125 -21.48 -4.47 1.46
N LYS A 126 -21.17 -3.47 2.27
CA LYS A 126 -22.19 -2.62 2.93
C LYS A 126 -22.56 -1.35 2.15
N SER A 127 -21.86 -1.01 1.06
CA SER A 127 -22.05 0.23 0.31
C SER A 127 -22.23 -0.03 -1.18
N ASN A 128 -22.61 1.00 -1.95
CA ASN A 128 -22.66 0.97 -3.41
C ASN A 128 -21.29 1.06 -4.10
N MET A 129 -20.22 0.81 -3.37
CA MET A 129 -18.84 0.74 -3.87
C MET A 129 -18.75 -0.29 -5.01
N ASN A 130 -18.00 0.01 -6.08
CA ASN A 130 -17.75 -0.98 -7.13
C ASN A 130 -16.87 -2.13 -6.61
N ASP A 131 -16.85 -3.25 -7.35
CA ASP A 131 -16.17 -4.47 -6.90
C ASP A 131 -14.66 -4.32 -6.79
N ASN A 132 -14.04 -3.60 -7.74
CA ASN A 132 -12.60 -3.36 -7.71
C ASN A 132 -12.22 -2.51 -6.49
N GLU A 133 -12.95 -1.44 -6.25
CA GLU A 133 -12.73 -0.59 -5.08
C GLU A 133 -12.92 -1.38 -3.77
N PHE A 134 -13.96 -2.21 -3.69
CA PHE A 134 -14.18 -3.08 -2.54
C PHE A 134 -13.01 -4.03 -2.31
N PHE A 135 -12.50 -4.67 -3.39
CA PHE A 135 -11.38 -5.60 -3.32
C PHE A 135 -10.12 -4.90 -2.80
N TYR A 136 -9.72 -3.77 -3.39
CA TYR A 136 -8.51 -3.05 -3.01
C TYR A 136 -8.59 -2.35 -1.66
N ARG A 137 -9.78 -2.00 -1.18
CA ARG A 137 -9.92 -1.32 0.13
C ARG A 137 -10.01 -2.29 1.31
N PHE A 138 -10.65 -3.42 1.14
CA PHE A 138 -10.97 -4.35 2.24
C PHE A 138 -10.26 -5.70 2.14
N MET A 139 -10.35 -6.38 1.00
CA MET A 139 -9.74 -7.70 0.82
C MET A 139 -8.22 -7.67 0.86
N TYR A 140 -7.61 -6.54 0.47
CA TYR A 140 -6.17 -6.34 0.57
C TYR A 140 -5.65 -6.65 1.97
N HIS A 141 -6.29 -6.13 3.00
CA HIS A 141 -5.86 -6.33 4.39
C HIS A 141 -5.93 -7.79 4.83
N ASP A 142 -7.01 -8.50 4.47
CA ASP A 142 -7.17 -9.91 4.81
C ASP A 142 -6.09 -10.75 4.14
N ILE A 143 -5.81 -10.49 2.88
CA ILE A 143 -4.76 -11.16 2.12
C ILE A 143 -3.39 -10.86 2.73
N SER A 144 -3.11 -9.60 3.06
CA SER A 144 -1.85 -9.19 3.67
C SER A 144 -1.62 -9.89 5.02
N ILE A 145 -2.63 -9.98 5.88
CA ILE A 145 -2.54 -10.72 7.14
C ILE A 145 -2.16 -12.18 6.87
N LEU A 146 -2.85 -12.86 5.96
CA LEU A 146 -2.54 -14.25 5.63
C LEU A 146 -1.10 -14.41 5.13
N PHE A 147 -0.66 -13.55 4.23
CA PHE A 147 0.70 -13.60 3.68
C PHE A 147 1.76 -13.36 4.75
N ASN A 148 1.53 -12.48 5.70
CA ASN A 148 2.48 -12.24 6.80
C ASN A 148 2.73 -13.49 7.66
N PHE A 149 1.73 -14.34 7.83
CA PHE A 149 1.87 -15.58 8.60
C PHE A 149 2.31 -16.79 7.77
N LEU A 150 2.01 -16.78 6.48
CA LEU A 150 2.28 -17.90 5.58
C LEU A 150 3.44 -17.63 4.60
N LYS A 151 4.32 -16.68 4.93
CA LYS A 151 5.47 -16.26 4.07
C LYS A 151 6.33 -17.42 3.54
N LYS A 152 6.46 -18.50 4.32
CA LYS A 152 7.26 -19.68 3.96
C LYS A 152 6.57 -20.63 2.99
N TYR A 153 5.27 -20.43 2.74
CA TYR A 153 4.49 -21.31 1.87
C TYR A 153 4.20 -20.65 0.52
N ASN A 154 4.17 -21.45 -0.53
CA ASN A 154 3.76 -21.00 -1.85
C ASN A 154 2.25 -21.12 -2.02
N ILE A 155 1.66 -20.22 -2.79
CA ILE A 155 0.25 -20.31 -3.15
C ILE A 155 0.07 -21.54 -4.09
N LYS A 156 -0.83 -22.44 -3.71
CA LYS A 156 -1.28 -23.56 -4.55
C LYS A 156 -2.42 -23.14 -5.45
N SER A 157 -3.44 -22.48 -4.87
CA SER A 157 -4.62 -22.04 -5.63
C SER A 157 -5.29 -20.86 -4.93
N VAL A 158 -5.94 -20.01 -5.75
CA VAL A 158 -6.84 -18.95 -5.30
C VAL A 158 -8.14 -19.09 -6.10
N SER A 159 -9.27 -19.07 -5.41
CA SER A 159 -10.58 -18.96 -6.04
C SER A 159 -11.39 -17.84 -5.44
N PHE A 160 -12.15 -17.18 -6.29
CA PHE A 160 -12.99 -16.04 -5.91
C PHE A 160 -14.43 -16.29 -6.36
N LYS A 161 -15.40 -16.09 -5.44
CA LYS A 161 -16.83 -16.19 -5.76
C LYS A 161 -17.56 -14.95 -5.23
N LYS A 162 -18.38 -14.36 -6.09
CA LYS A 162 -19.25 -13.24 -5.77
C LYS A 162 -20.70 -13.72 -5.69
N PHE A 163 -21.37 -13.41 -4.61
CA PHE A 163 -22.78 -13.69 -4.39
C PHE A 163 -23.56 -12.36 -4.47
N ILE A 164 -24.02 -12.01 -5.67
CA ILE A 164 -24.59 -10.69 -6.00
C ILE A 164 -25.75 -10.33 -5.09
N LYS A 165 -26.77 -11.20 -4.99
CA LYS A 165 -27.97 -10.97 -4.15
C LYS A 165 -27.65 -10.75 -2.67
N LYS A 166 -26.61 -11.43 -2.14
CA LYS A 166 -26.19 -11.33 -0.74
C LYS A 166 -25.12 -10.26 -0.50
N LYS A 167 -24.64 -9.59 -1.55
CA LYS A 167 -23.48 -8.66 -1.47
C LYS A 167 -22.27 -9.28 -0.74
N ILE A 168 -22.05 -10.59 -0.89
CA ILE A 168 -20.98 -11.34 -0.21
C ILE A 168 -19.91 -11.73 -1.23
N TYR A 169 -18.67 -11.59 -0.82
CA TYR A 169 -17.49 -12.02 -1.56
C TYR A 169 -16.77 -13.11 -0.77
N LYS A 170 -16.45 -14.20 -1.42
CA LYS A 170 -15.68 -15.32 -0.83
C LYS A 170 -14.39 -15.50 -1.61
N THR A 171 -13.28 -15.47 -0.93
CA THR A 171 -11.97 -15.83 -1.47
C THR A 171 -11.45 -17.04 -0.72
N ASN A 172 -11.12 -18.11 -1.43
CA ASN A 172 -10.43 -19.26 -0.86
C ASN A 172 -8.98 -19.21 -1.34
N ILE A 173 -8.05 -19.35 -0.42
CA ILE A 173 -6.61 -19.37 -0.69
C ILE A 173 -6.05 -20.65 -0.09
N GLN A 174 -5.36 -21.45 -0.92
CA GLN A 174 -4.68 -22.65 -0.51
C GLN A 174 -3.19 -22.48 -0.75
N PHE A 175 -2.39 -22.85 0.25
CA PHE A 175 -0.94 -22.84 0.20
C PHE A 175 -0.42 -24.28 0.04
N LYS A 176 0.79 -24.41 -0.51
CA LYS A 176 1.56 -25.66 -0.52
C LYS A 176 2.39 -25.73 0.76
N ASN A 177 2.62 -26.98 1.21
CA ASN A 177 3.69 -27.27 2.15
C ASN A 177 5.05 -27.10 1.50
#